data_ea60b9d1af65b5e6aede85583a258e06
#
_entry.id   ea60b9d1af65b5e6aede85583a258e06
#
_cell.length_a   1.000
_cell.length_b   1.000
_cell.length_c   1.000
_cell.angle_alpha   90.00
_cell.angle_beta   90.00
_cell.angle_gamma   90.00
#
_symmetry.space_group_name_H-M   'P 1'
#
loop_
_entity.id
_entity.type
_entity.pdbx_description
1 polymer ?
#
loop_
_entity_poly.entity_id
_entity_poly.type
_entity_poly.pdbx_seq_one_letter_code
_entity_poly.pdbx_strand_id
1 'polypeptide(L)'
;MVNCQIWWATTAMARWWHPGLLSHAERERRGRLRHTADRDRFTVGVALTRLVLAGRLGVDPRALRLERRCAGCGGAHGKPRLSGPYEIGFSVSHTDEVVVLALAGDSMVGVDVERLGRVRDLRALGQALLSPDERGGPLTETALLRRWVRKEAVVKATGDGLKVPLADLAVSAPGTPARLLGWRTRPELCSRMTLRDLHPAAGYLASLAVATTARGPITVWERDAGPVLATEPGTSTEREFDHDDDRTGRAGERPGGGSARPPRAAGRAA
;
A
#
# COMPACT_ATOMS: atom_id res chain seq x y z
N MET A 1 14.30 7.26 -5.95
CA MET A 1 13.17 7.90 -5.24
C MET A 1 12.00 6.94 -5.29
N VAL A 2 11.29 6.71 -4.18
CA VAL A 2 10.13 5.82 -4.15
C VAL A 2 8.86 6.67 -4.06
N ASN A 3 7.96 6.49 -5.03
CA ASN A 3 6.68 7.18 -5.07
C ASN A 3 5.59 6.26 -4.52
N CYS A 4 4.89 6.70 -3.48
CA CYS A 4 3.78 5.97 -2.88
C CYS A 4 2.47 6.72 -3.15
N GLN A 5 1.49 6.00 -3.66
CA GLN A 5 0.12 6.52 -3.84
C GLN A 5 -0.79 5.92 -2.77
N ILE A 6 -1.51 6.77 -2.08
CA ILE A 6 -2.50 6.40 -1.07
C ILE A 6 -3.87 6.82 -1.59
N TRP A 7 -4.79 5.87 -1.67
CA TRP A 7 -6.13 6.10 -2.15
C TRP A 7 -7.12 5.91 -1.02
N TRP A 8 -7.91 6.93 -0.74
CA TRP A 8 -8.93 6.94 0.29
C TRP A 8 -10.32 6.73 -0.32
N ALA A 9 -11.05 5.77 0.22
CA ALA A 9 -12.43 5.50 -0.15
C ALA A 9 -13.32 5.33 1.08
N THR A 10 -14.62 5.47 0.88
CA THR A 10 -15.63 5.10 1.88
C THR A 10 -16.61 4.10 1.30
N THR A 11 -17.32 3.37 2.16
CA THR A 11 -18.37 2.44 1.73
C THR A 11 -19.50 3.12 0.94
N ALA A 12 -19.74 4.42 1.16
CA ALA A 12 -20.69 5.22 0.38
C ALA A 12 -20.30 5.35 -1.12
N MET A 13 -19.04 5.09 -1.47
CA MET A 13 -18.58 5.08 -2.86
C MET A 13 -18.88 3.74 -3.57
N ALA A 14 -19.57 2.79 -2.92
CA ALA A 14 -19.99 1.55 -3.56
C ALA A 14 -20.89 1.83 -4.78
N ARG A 15 -20.73 1.02 -5.82
CA ARG A 15 -21.56 1.07 -7.04
C ARG A 15 -22.13 -0.31 -7.33
N TRP A 16 -23.29 -0.36 -7.95
CA TRP A 16 -24.01 -1.59 -8.27
C TRP A 16 -23.17 -2.57 -9.12
N TRP A 17 -22.27 -2.08 -9.94
CA TRP A 17 -21.40 -2.87 -10.82
C TRP A 17 -20.10 -3.36 -10.14
N HIS A 18 -19.70 -2.80 -8.99
CA HIS A 18 -18.47 -3.24 -8.30
C HIS A 18 -18.40 -4.74 -8.01
N PRO A 19 -19.49 -5.43 -7.61
CA PRO A 19 -19.46 -6.88 -7.40
C PRO A 19 -19.05 -7.68 -8.65
N GLY A 20 -19.29 -7.13 -9.86
CA GLY A 20 -18.87 -7.71 -11.12
C GLY A 20 -17.35 -7.73 -11.36
N LEU A 21 -16.59 -6.93 -10.60
CA LEU A 21 -15.13 -6.93 -10.65
C LEU A 21 -14.50 -8.06 -9.82
N LEU A 22 -15.24 -8.65 -8.88
CA LEU A 22 -14.73 -9.66 -7.96
C LEU A 22 -14.48 -10.98 -8.69
N SER A 23 -13.34 -11.61 -8.45
CA SER A 23 -13.07 -12.99 -8.84
C SER A 23 -14.00 -13.97 -8.11
N HIS A 24 -14.06 -15.22 -8.56
CA HIS A 24 -14.85 -16.25 -7.90
C HIS A 24 -14.50 -16.39 -6.41
N ALA A 25 -13.22 -16.50 -6.06
CA ALA A 25 -12.76 -16.61 -4.68
C ALA A 25 -13.10 -15.37 -3.83
N GLU A 26 -13.06 -14.18 -4.42
CA GLU A 26 -13.46 -12.95 -3.73
C GLU A 26 -14.97 -12.89 -3.51
N ARG A 27 -15.79 -13.35 -4.47
CA ARG A 27 -17.25 -13.46 -4.29
C ARG A 27 -17.62 -14.44 -3.18
N GLU A 28 -16.97 -15.62 -3.13
CA GLU A 28 -17.16 -16.57 -2.03
C GLU A 28 -16.79 -15.96 -0.68
N ARG A 29 -15.65 -15.26 -0.61
CA ARG A 29 -15.23 -14.59 0.64
C ARG A 29 -16.23 -13.52 1.06
N ARG A 30 -16.71 -12.69 0.12
CA ARG A 30 -17.78 -11.72 0.36
C ARG A 30 -19.05 -12.37 0.90
N GLY A 31 -19.44 -13.52 0.33
CA GLY A 31 -20.62 -14.29 0.74
C GLY A 31 -20.57 -14.81 2.18
N ARG A 32 -19.36 -15.04 2.72
CA ARG A 32 -19.16 -15.47 4.12
C ARG A 32 -19.30 -14.34 5.14
N LEU A 33 -19.28 -13.09 4.70
CA LEU A 33 -19.46 -11.94 5.58
C LEU A 33 -20.94 -11.81 5.98
N ARG A 34 -21.20 -11.67 7.27
CA ARG A 34 -22.58 -11.67 7.82
C ARG A 34 -23.27 -10.33 7.61
N HIS A 35 -22.57 -9.23 7.84
CA HIS A 35 -23.17 -7.89 7.81
C HIS A 35 -23.00 -7.23 6.45
N THR A 36 -24.01 -6.50 6.00
CA THR A 36 -23.98 -5.76 4.72
C THR A 36 -22.85 -4.75 4.69
N ALA A 37 -22.64 -4.01 5.78
CA ALA A 37 -21.52 -3.06 5.89
C ALA A 37 -20.16 -3.71 5.65
N ASP A 38 -19.95 -4.94 6.12
CA ASP A 38 -18.71 -5.69 5.87
C ASP A 38 -18.59 -6.12 4.40
N ARG A 39 -19.71 -6.51 3.79
CA ARG A 39 -19.75 -6.85 2.35
C ARG A 39 -19.44 -5.66 1.47
N ASP A 40 -20.00 -4.49 1.80
CA ASP A 40 -19.80 -3.26 1.04
C ASP A 40 -18.36 -2.78 1.17
N ARG A 41 -17.82 -2.77 2.39
CA ARG A 41 -16.42 -2.45 2.67
C ARG A 41 -15.46 -3.37 1.93
N PHE A 42 -15.71 -4.67 1.97
CA PHE A 42 -14.93 -5.65 1.22
C PHE A 42 -15.00 -5.39 -0.29
N THR A 43 -16.21 -5.15 -0.82
CA THR A 43 -16.44 -4.91 -2.24
C THR A 43 -15.72 -3.65 -2.71
N VAL A 44 -15.84 -2.54 -1.97
CA VAL A 44 -15.13 -1.29 -2.29
C VAL A 44 -13.61 -1.49 -2.26
N GLY A 45 -13.09 -2.20 -1.25
CA GLY A 45 -11.66 -2.48 -1.15
C GLY A 45 -11.11 -3.29 -2.32
N VAL A 46 -11.86 -4.31 -2.77
CA VAL A 46 -11.48 -5.12 -3.95
C VAL A 46 -11.61 -4.31 -5.24
N ALA A 47 -12.74 -3.59 -5.42
CA ALA A 47 -12.96 -2.77 -6.60
C ALA A 47 -11.87 -1.70 -6.75
N LEU A 48 -11.59 -0.95 -5.68
CA LEU A 48 -10.51 0.05 -5.66
C LEU A 48 -9.17 -0.56 -6.05
N THR A 49 -8.80 -1.68 -5.42
CA THR A 49 -7.53 -2.36 -5.72
C THR A 49 -7.43 -2.74 -7.18
N ARG A 50 -8.48 -3.36 -7.74
CA ARG A 50 -8.50 -3.80 -9.14
C ARG A 50 -8.47 -2.63 -10.11
N LEU A 51 -9.26 -1.59 -9.88
CA LEU A 51 -9.34 -0.43 -10.76
C LEU A 51 -8.02 0.35 -10.79
N VAL A 52 -7.41 0.60 -9.63
CA VAL A 52 -6.14 1.35 -9.55
C VAL A 52 -4.99 0.54 -10.15
N LEU A 53 -4.90 -0.76 -9.86
CA LEU A 53 -3.86 -1.62 -10.44
C LEU A 53 -4.05 -1.77 -11.97
N ALA A 54 -5.29 -1.96 -12.42
CA ALA A 54 -5.61 -2.09 -13.84
C ALA A 54 -5.27 -0.82 -14.63
N GLY A 55 -5.64 0.36 -14.09
CA GLY A 55 -5.29 1.64 -14.69
C GLY A 55 -3.78 1.85 -14.80
N ARG A 56 -3.00 1.43 -13.78
CA ARG A 56 -1.55 1.51 -13.82
C ARG A 56 -0.90 0.54 -14.82
N LEU A 57 -1.54 -0.61 -15.07
CA LEU A 57 -1.01 -1.67 -15.93
C LEU A 57 -1.58 -1.63 -17.36
N GLY A 58 -2.59 -0.81 -17.62
CA GLY A 58 -3.28 -0.77 -18.92
C GLY A 58 -4.04 -2.05 -19.25
N VAL A 59 -4.61 -2.74 -18.24
CA VAL A 59 -5.33 -4.03 -18.42
C VAL A 59 -6.77 -3.95 -17.91
N ASP A 60 -7.61 -4.90 -18.32
CA ASP A 60 -8.96 -5.02 -17.73
C ASP A 60 -8.84 -5.39 -16.23
N PRO A 61 -9.52 -4.68 -15.32
CA PRO A 61 -9.51 -4.99 -13.89
C PRO A 61 -10.02 -6.39 -13.56
N ARG A 62 -10.86 -6.99 -14.41
CA ARG A 62 -11.34 -8.37 -14.27
C ARG A 62 -10.26 -9.40 -14.61
N ALA A 63 -9.30 -9.05 -15.47
CA ALA A 63 -8.19 -9.91 -15.86
C ALA A 63 -7.09 -10.02 -14.79
N LEU A 64 -7.05 -9.11 -13.81
CA LEU A 64 -6.05 -9.14 -12.74
C LEU A 64 -6.19 -10.40 -11.89
N ARG A 65 -5.08 -11.09 -11.69
CA ARG A 65 -5.00 -12.24 -10.78
C ARG A 65 -4.36 -11.81 -9.46
N LEU A 66 -5.19 -11.76 -8.40
CA LEU A 66 -4.75 -11.44 -7.05
C LEU A 66 -4.72 -12.71 -6.22
N GLU A 67 -3.54 -13.05 -5.72
CA GLU A 67 -3.31 -14.22 -4.88
C GLU A 67 -3.08 -13.84 -3.43
N ARG A 68 -3.52 -14.71 -2.49
CA ARG A 68 -3.38 -14.51 -1.05
C ARG A 68 -2.72 -15.72 -0.39
N ARG A 69 -1.52 -16.06 -0.84
CA ARG A 69 -0.79 -17.19 -0.25
C ARG A 69 -0.10 -16.76 1.05
N CYS A 70 -0.45 -17.41 2.15
CA CYS A 70 0.23 -17.22 3.43
C CYS A 70 1.63 -17.85 3.37
N ALA A 71 2.66 -17.07 3.65
CA ALA A 71 4.05 -17.55 3.67
C ALA A 71 4.29 -18.65 4.72
N GLY A 72 3.47 -18.70 5.78
CA GLY A 72 3.69 -19.64 6.87
C GLY A 72 2.93 -20.96 6.74
N CYS A 73 1.71 -20.99 6.18
CA CYS A 73 0.89 -22.21 6.09
C CYS A 73 0.42 -22.52 4.66
N GLY A 74 0.75 -21.69 3.66
CA GLY A 74 0.31 -21.86 2.27
C GLY A 74 -1.17 -21.50 2.01
N GLY A 75 -1.97 -21.27 3.05
CA GLY A 75 -3.41 -21.01 2.95
C GLY A 75 -3.75 -19.66 2.29
N ALA A 76 -4.99 -19.52 1.81
CA ALA A 76 -5.48 -18.37 1.04
C ALA A 76 -5.87 -17.15 1.92
N HIS A 77 -5.10 -16.86 2.97
CA HIS A 77 -5.32 -15.74 3.89
C HIS A 77 -4.12 -14.79 4.02
N GLY A 78 -3.10 -14.94 3.19
CA GLY A 78 -1.92 -14.08 3.17
C GLY A 78 -2.20 -12.66 2.66
N LYS A 79 -1.16 -11.83 2.69
CA LYS A 79 -1.16 -10.51 2.04
C LYS A 79 -1.47 -10.69 0.54
N PRO A 80 -2.44 -9.93 -0.02
CA PRO A 80 -2.71 -10.01 -1.44
C PRO A 80 -1.50 -9.58 -2.25
N ARG A 81 -1.22 -10.30 -3.33
CA ARG A 81 -0.15 -10.02 -4.28
C ARG A 81 -0.69 -10.15 -5.69
N LEU A 82 -0.14 -9.39 -6.59
CA LEU A 82 -0.43 -9.50 -8.01
C LEU A 82 0.37 -10.67 -8.60
N SER A 83 -0.31 -11.60 -9.29
CA SER A 83 0.36 -12.71 -9.99
C SER A 83 0.82 -12.26 -11.36
N GLY A 84 1.99 -12.73 -11.80
CA GLY A 84 2.60 -12.38 -13.08
C GLY A 84 3.88 -11.56 -12.91
N PRO A 85 4.43 -11.02 -14.01
CA PRO A 85 5.73 -10.34 -14.02
C PRO A 85 5.67 -8.90 -13.47
N TYR A 86 4.67 -8.59 -12.67
CA TYR A 86 4.43 -7.23 -12.18
C TYR A 86 5.09 -7.01 -10.82
N GLU A 87 5.97 -6.04 -10.75
CA GLU A 87 6.64 -5.62 -9.51
C GLU A 87 5.92 -4.41 -8.89
N ILE A 88 4.71 -4.64 -8.40
CA ILE A 88 3.91 -3.62 -7.72
C ILE A 88 3.57 -4.07 -6.31
N GLY A 89 4.18 -3.41 -5.32
CA GLY A 89 3.79 -3.55 -3.94
C GLY A 89 2.49 -2.80 -3.66
N PHE A 90 1.54 -3.45 -3.02
CA PHE A 90 0.32 -2.79 -2.56
C PHE A 90 -0.16 -3.37 -1.23
N SER A 91 -0.96 -2.59 -0.53
CA SER A 91 -1.56 -2.95 0.75
C SER A 91 -2.92 -2.29 0.90
N VAL A 92 -3.88 -3.01 1.48
CA VAL A 92 -5.23 -2.51 1.75
C VAL A 92 -5.53 -2.63 3.23
N SER A 93 -6.12 -1.61 3.81
CA SER A 93 -6.72 -1.64 5.14
C SER A 93 -8.10 -1.00 5.13
N HIS A 94 -8.90 -1.34 6.11
CA HIS A 94 -10.23 -0.78 6.26
C HIS A 94 -10.72 -0.89 7.69
N THR A 95 -11.44 0.11 8.14
CA THR A 95 -12.15 0.13 9.42
C THR A 95 -13.43 0.92 9.27
N ASP A 96 -14.53 0.48 9.88
CA ASP A 96 -15.87 1.07 9.72
C ASP A 96 -16.22 1.35 8.24
N GLU A 97 -16.39 2.62 7.86
CA GLU A 97 -16.71 3.02 6.50
C GLU A 97 -15.47 3.33 5.64
N VAL A 98 -14.30 3.48 6.26
CA VAL A 98 -13.08 3.89 5.55
C VAL A 98 -12.33 2.69 4.98
N VAL A 99 -11.89 2.84 3.74
CA VAL A 99 -10.99 1.92 3.03
C VAL A 99 -9.80 2.71 2.55
N VAL A 100 -8.60 2.17 2.73
CA VAL A 100 -7.35 2.75 2.21
C VAL A 100 -6.58 1.72 1.41
N LEU A 101 -6.09 2.14 0.26
CA LEU A 101 -5.16 1.38 -0.59
C LEU A 101 -3.85 2.16 -0.70
N ALA A 102 -2.73 1.50 -0.43
CA ALA A 102 -1.39 2.02 -0.67
C ALA A 102 -0.71 1.25 -1.79
N LEU A 103 -0.06 1.97 -2.71
CA LEU A 103 0.79 1.42 -3.77
C LEU A 103 2.21 2.00 -3.66
N ALA A 104 3.20 1.16 -3.88
CA ALA A 104 4.60 1.56 -4.03
C ALA A 104 5.22 0.63 -5.07
N GLY A 105 5.97 1.12 -6.05
CA GLY A 105 6.56 0.32 -7.13
C GLY A 105 6.94 -1.11 -6.70
N ASP A 106 8.18 -1.49 -6.80
CA ASP A 106 8.75 -2.78 -6.38
C ASP A 106 8.99 -2.91 -4.85
N SER A 107 8.58 -1.91 -4.07
CA SER A 107 8.83 -1.86 -2.65
C SER A 107 7.80 -2.64 -1.82
N MET A 108 8.24 -3.18 -0.69
CA MET A 108 7.30 -3.71 0.30
C MET A 108 6.55 -2.55 0.95
N VAL A 109 5.23 -2.54 0.83
CA VAL A 109 4.36 -1.49 1.38
C VAL A 109 3.29 -2.08 2.27
N GLY A 110 2.98 -1.39 3.36
CA GLY A 110 1.88 -1.70 4.27
C GLY A 110 1.17 -0.44 4.70
N VAL A 111 -0.13 -0.48 4.77
CA VAL A 111 -0.97 0.61 5.28
C VAL A 111 -1.95 0.06 6.30
N ASP A 112 -2.19 0.84 7.34
CA ASP A 112 -3.22 0.54 8.32
C ASP A 112 -4.02 1.78 8.68
N VAL A 113 -5.32 1.58 8.97
CA VAL A 113 -6.25 2.62 9.39
C VAL A 113 -7.16 2.08 10.48
N GLU A 114 -7.35 2.88 11.56
CA GLU A 114 -8.20 2.54 12.69
C GLU A 114 -9.06 3.74 13.12
N ARG A 115 -10.26 3.45 13.61
CA ARG A 115 -11.18 4.43 14.14
C ARG A 115 -11.01 4.62 15.64
N LEU A 116 -10.99 5.88 16.09
CA LEU A 116 -11.06 6.26 17.49
C LEU A 116 -12.45 5.95 18.08
N GLY A 117 -12.53 5.73 19.38
CA GLY A 117 -13.77 5.46 20.10
C GLY A 117 -14.21 3.98 20.07
N ARG A 118 -13.30 3.07 19.68
CA ARG A 118 -13.61 1.62 19.57
C ARG A 118 -12.92 0.75 20.63
N VAL A 119 -11.90 1.26 21.29
CA VAL A 119 -11.13 0.48 22.27
C VAL A 119 -11.88 0.44 23.61
N ARG A 120 -12.31 -0.76 24.00
CA ARG A 120 -13.06 -0.97 25.26
C ARG A 120 -12.14 -1.12 26.46
N ASP A 121 -10.99 -1.74 26.28
CA ASP A 121 -10.00 -2.00 27.34
C ASP A 121 -8.62 -1.53 26.90
N LEU A 122 -8.25 -0.34 27.35
CA LEU A 122 -6.94 0.28 27.06
C LEU A 122 -5.79 -0.48 27.72
N ARG A 123 -6.04 -1.09 28.89
CA ARG A 123 -5.00 -1.83 29.61
C ARG A 123 -4.67 -3.12 28.90
N ALA A 124 -5.68 -3.91 28.54
CA ALA A 124 -5.47 -5.13 27.76
C ALA A 124 -4.81 -4.85 26.40
N LEU A 125 -5.26 -3.80 25.71
CA LEU A 125 -4.62 -3.38 24.45
C LEU A 125 -3.15 -3.00 24.68
N GLY A 126 -2.86 -2.20 25.72
CA GLY A 126 -1.48 -1.81 26.06
C GLY A 126 -0.58 -3.01 26.36
N GLN A 127 -1.07 -4.01 27.08
CA GLN A 127 -0.31 -5.24 27.38
C GLN A 127 0.02 -6.04 26.13
N ALA A 128 -0.91 -6.14 25.17
CA ALA A 128 -0.70 -6.89 23.93
C ALA A 128 0.15 -6.13 22.90
N LEU A 129 0.11 -4.80 22.95
CA LEU A 129 0.69 -3.95 21.93
C LEU A 129 2.09 -3.44 22.26
N LEU A 130 2.31 -3.00 23.53
CA LEU A 130 3.51 -2.24 23.88
C LEU A 130 4.71 -3.15 24.10
N SER A 131 5.78 -2.86 23.39
CA SER A 131 7.10 -3.44 23.68
C SER A 131 7.60 -2.95 25.05
N PRO A 132 8.60 -3.61 25.65
CA PRO A 132 9.20 -3.14 26.90
C PRO A 132 9.64 -1.67 26.85
N ASP A 133 10.22 -1.24 25.72
CA ASP A 133 10.75 0.12 25.52
C ASP A 133 9.66 1.20 25.36
N GLU A 134 8.42 0.79 25.11
CA GLU A 134 7.29 1.70 24.94
C GLU A 134 6.43 1.87 26.19
N ARG A 135 6.76 1.12 27.25
CA ARG A 135 6.02 1.16 28.53
C ARG A 135 6.36 2.42 29.32
N GLY A 136 5.45 2.83 30.21
CA GLY A 136 5.62 4.01 31.07
C GLY A 136 5.03 5.32 30.51
N GLY A 137 4.52 5.32 29.27
CA GLY A 137 3.76 6.46 28.72
C GLY A 137 2.26 6.41 29.06
N PRO A 138 1.51 7.47 28.71
CA PRO A 138 0.09 7.54 28.97
C PRO A 138 -0.67 6.47 28.16
N LEU A 139 -1.57 5.73 28.83
CA LEU A 139 -2.46 4.75 28.20
C LEU A 139 -3.75 5.45 27.71
N THR A 140 -3.61 6.33 26.75
CA THR A 140 -4.78 6.90 26.05
C THR A 140 -5.09 6.11 24.78
N GLU A 141 -6.35 6.10 24.37
CA GLU A 141 -6.76 5.42 23.13
C GLU A 141 -5.96 5.93 21.93
N THR A 142 -5.86 7.24 21.77
CA THR A 142 -5.09 7.85 20.68
C THR A 142 -3.63 7.42 20.68
N ALA A 143 -2.99 7.35 21.86
CA ALA A 143 -1.60 6.94 21.96
C ALA A 143 -1.40 5.46 21.60
N LEU A 144 -2.29 4.60 22.04
CA LEU A 144 -2.24 3.17 21.74
C LEU A 144 -2.56 2.90 20.27
N LEU A 145 -3.64 3.49 19.73
CA LEU A 145 -4.00 3.29 18.33
C LEU A 145 -2.97 3.88 17.36
N ARG A 146 -2.29 5.00 17.72
CA ARG A 146 -1.18 5.52 16.90
C ARG A 146 -0.03 4.49 16.79
N ARG A 147 0.33 3.82 17.88
CA ARG A 147 1.32 2.73 17.86
C ARG A 147 0.80 1.52 17.11
N TRP A 148 -0.48 1.18 17.31
CA TRP A 148 -1.13 0.08 16.61
C TRP A 148 -1.02 0.24 15.10
N VAL A 149 -1.51 1.33 14.52
CA VAL A 149 -1.50 1.55 13.07
C VAL A 149 -0.07 1.58 12.49
N ARG A 150 0.90 2.12 13.25
CA ARG A 150 2.31 2.09 12.86
C ARG A 150 2.85 0.66 12.78
N LYS A 151 2.59 -0.17 13.80
CA LYS A 151 3.06 -1.57 13.86
C LYS A 151 2.35 -2.46 12.85
N GLU A 152 1.03 -2.32 12.73
CA GLU A 152 0.25 -3.05 11.72
C GLU A 152 0.70 -2.69 10.29
N ALA A 153 0.98 -1.43 10.01
CA ALA A 153 1.55 -1.03 8.72
C ALA A 153 2.88 -1.75 8.45
N VAL A 154 3.77 -1.86 9.44
CA VAL A 154 5.05 -2.61 9.32
C VAL A 154 4.80 -4.08 9.03
N VAL A 155 3.95 -4.74 9.81
CA VAL A 155 3.64 -6.17 9.63
C VAL A 155 2.94 -6.44 8.30
N LYS A 156 2.07 -5.53 7.85
CA LYS A 156 1.45 -5.59 6.52
C LYS A 156 2.47 -5.36 5.40
N ALA A 157 3.48 -4.51 5.60
CA ALA A 157 4.53 -4.31 4.60
C ALA A 157 5.29 -5.61 4.34
N THR A 158 5.72 -6.29 5.39
CA THR A 158 6.46 -7.55 5.27
C THR A 158 5.59 -8.74 4.88
N GLY A 159 4.30 -8.70 5.19
CA GLY A 159 3.36 -9.79 4.93
C GLY A 159 3.39 -10.91 5.97
N ASP A 160 4.07 -10.70 7.11
CA ASP A 160 4.17 -11.69 8.19
C ASP A 160 2.81 -11.94 8.89
N GLY A 161 1.90 -10.95 8.84
CA GLY A 161 0.54 -11.07 9.36
C GLY A 161 0.48 -11.19 10.88
N LEU A 162 -0.65 -11.68 11.39
CA LEU A 162 -0.96 -11.80 12.83
C LEU A 162 -0.05 -12.78 13.60
N LYS A 163 0.92 -13.40 12.96
CA LYS A 163 1.88 -14.29 13.60
C LYS A 163 2.95 -13.56 14.40
N VAL A 164 3.16 -12.28 14.08
CA VAL A 164 4.12 -11.44 14.79
C VAL A 164 3.42 -10.77 15.96
N PRO A 165 3.86 -11.05 17.20
CA PRO A 165 3.38 -10.29 18.35
C PRO A 165 3.76 -8.82 18.19
N LEU A 166 2.80 -7.90 18.22
CA LEU A 166 3.08 -6.47 18.04
C LEU A 166 4.00 -5.91 19.14
N ALA A 167 4.04 -6.57 20.30
CA ALA A 167 4.98 -6.23 21.38
C ALA A 167 6.47 -6.53 21.03
N ASP A 168 6.73 -7.29 19.96
CA ASP A 168 8.09 -7.52 19.46
C ASP A 168 8.63 -6.35 18.63
N LEU A 169 7.77 -5.42 18.24
CA LEU A 169 8.14 -4.19 17.52
C LEU A 169 8.15 -3.01 18.49
N ALA A 170 9.11 -2.12 18.33
CA ALA A 170 9.14 -0.82 18.98
C ALA A 170 9.01 0.28 17.90
N VAL A 171 8.06 1.19 18.07
CA VAL A 171 7.89 2.35 17.19
C VAL A 171 8.01 3.65 18.00
N SER A 172 8.30 4.74 17.33
CA SER A 172 8.42 6.05 17.96
C SER A 172 7.13 6.47 18.68
N ALA A 173 7.28 7.32 19.70
CA ALA A 173 6.17 7.82 20.50
C ALA A 173 5.15 8.62 19.65
N PRO A 174 3.86 8.60 20.01
CA PRO A 174 2.87 9.49 19.41
C PRO A 174 3.31 10.96 19.50
N GLY A 175 3.00 11.75 18.48
CA GLY A 175 3.42 13.16 18.41
C GLY A 175 4.87 13.38 17.93
N THR A 176 5.62 12.30 17.72
CA THR A 176 6.96 12.36 17.10
C THR A 176 6.93 11.77 15.69
N PRO A 177 7.90 12.13 14.82
CA PRO A 177 8.00 11.53 13.49
C PRO A 177 7.98 10.00 13.55
N ALA A 178 7.15 9.38 12.69
CA ALA A 178 6.94 7.93 12.70
C ALA A 178 8.22 7.19 12.30
N ARG A 179 8.67 6.24 13.13
CA ARG A 179 9.87 5.42 12.91
C ARG A 179 9.70 4.03 13.50
N LEU A 180 10.27 3.01 12.85
CA LEU A 180 10.51 1.71 13.45
C LEU A 180 11.84 1.80 14.22
N LEU A 181 11.79 1.63 15.53
CA LEU A 181 12.95 1.76 16.43
C LEU A 181 13.60 0.42 16.72
N GLY A 182 12.79 -0.65 16.76
CA GLY A 182 13.26 -2.00 17.02
C GLY A 182 12.28 -3.05 16.49
N TRP A 183 12.84 -4.19 16.08
CA TRP A 183 12.09 -5.42 15.82
C TRP A 183 12.92 -6.59 16.27
N ARG A 184 12.48 -7.27 17.33
CA ARG A 184 13.26 -8.30 18.02
C ARG A 184 13.79 -9.40 17.10
N THR A 185 12.98 -9.85 16.14
CA THR A 185 13.33 -10.95 15.23
C THR A 185 13.87 -10.48 13.88
N ARG A 186 13.80 -9.17 13.58
CA ARG A 186 14.19 -8.58 12.26
C ARG A 186 14.81 -7.19 12.42
N PRO A 187 15.89 -7.05 13.18
CA PRO A 187 16.51 -5.75 13.48
C PRO A 187 17.03 -5.03 12.24
N GLU A 188 17.36 -5.78 11.17
CA GLU A 188 17.83 -5.24 9.90
C GLU A 188 16.78 -4.36 9.18
N LEU A 189 15.49 -4.57 9.49
CA LEU A 189 14.44 -3.76 8.88
C LEU A 189 14.33 -2.36 9.48
N CYS A 190 14.86 -2.11 10.68
CA CYS A 190 14.77 -0.79 11.31
C CYS A 190 15.44 0.31 10.47
N SER A 191 16.55 0.00 9.79
CA SER A 191 17.25 0.94 8.91
C SER A 191 16.67 1.03 7.49
N ARG A 192 15.83 0.06 7.08
CA ARG A 192 15.27 -0.04 5.73
C ARG A 192 13.78 0.32 5.68
N MET A 193 13.13 0.45 6.82
CA MET A 193 11.71 0.74 6.93
C MET A 193 11.48 2.24 7.18
N THR A 194 10.79 2.88 6.28
CA THR A 194 10.28 4.22 6.47
C THR A 194 8.81 4.17 6.88
N LEU A 195 8.48 4.83 7.99
CA LEU A 195 7.11 4.98 8.46
C LEU A 195 6.65 6.42 8.25
N ARG A 196 5.39 6.60 7.92
CA ARG A 196 4.73 7.89 7.83
C ARG A 196 3.31 7.80 8.36
N ASP A 197 2.92 8.71 9.26
CA ASP A 197 1.52 8.88 9.61
C ASP A 197 0.79 9.55 8.45
N LEU A 198 -0.40 9.06 8.16
CA LEU A 198 -1.27 9.58 7.10
C LEU A 198 -2.39 10.45 7.71
N HIS A 199 -3.09 11.18 6.85
CA HIS A 199 -4.12 12.15 7.21
C HIS A 199 -5.52 11.69 6.77
N PRO A 200 -6.09 10.65 7.41
CA PRO A 200 -7.46 10.24 7.15
C PRO A 200 -8.46 11.30 7.64
N ALA A 201 -9.74 11.10 7.34
CA ALA A 201 -10.81 11.92 7.89
C ALA A 201 -10.76 11.98 9.44
N ALA A 202 -11.39 13.00 10.03
CA ALA A 202 -11.45 13.18 11.47
C ALA A 202 -12.02 11.91 12.16
N GLY A 203 -11.45 11.56 13.31
CA GLY A 203 -11.83 10.35 14.06
C GLY A 203 -11.11 9.07 13.64
N TYR A 204 -10.18 9.14 12.70
CA TYR A 204 -9.36 8.00 12.27
C TYR A 204 -7.86 8.29 12.44
N LEU A 205 -7.11 7.22 12.62
CA LEU A 205 -5.64 7.23 12.61
C LEU A 205 -5.15 6.26 11.56
N ALA A 206 -4.12 6.64 10.81
CA ALA A 206 -3.53 5.75 9.82
C ALA A 206 -2.01 5.92 9.74
N SER A 207 -1.34 4.87 9.26
CA SER A 207 0.10 4.89 9.00
C SER A 207 0.46 4.06 7.78
N LEU A 208 1.50 4.49 7.10
CA LEU A 208 2.17 3.85 5.98
C LEU A 208 3.53 3.33 6.43
N ALA A 209 3.89 2.13 6.01
CA ALA A 209 5.22 1.57 6.13
C ALA A 209 5.74 1.15 4.75
N VAL A 210 6.96 1.54 4.41
CA VAL A 210 7.61 1.18 3.14
C VAL A 210 9.01 0.68 3.44
N ALA A 211 9.32 -0.54 2.99
CA ALA A 211 10.67 -1.06 3.02
C ALA A 211 11.19 -1.18 1.58
N THR A 212 12.31 -0.52 1.33
CA THR A 212 12.94 -0.48 0.02
C THR A 212 14.45 -0.59 0.13
N THR A 213 15.07 -1.14 -0.90
CA THR A 213 16.52 -1.10 -1.08
C THR A 213 16.98 0.17 -1.79
N ALA A 214 16.06 0.89 -2.42
CA ALA A 214 16.36 2.14 -3.10
C ALA A 214 16.78 3.22 -2.10
N ARG A 215 17.85 3.93 -2.42
CA ARG A 215 18.31 5.10 -1.62
C ARG A 215 17.54 6.33 -2.07
N GLY A 216 17.03 7.10 -1.11
CA GLY A 216 16.39 8.39 -1.36
C GLY A 216 15.07 8.57 -0.60
N PRO A 217 14.49 9.76 -0.68
CA PRO A 217 13.24 10.08 0.02
C PRO A 217 12.06 9.31 -0.58
N ILE A 218 11.07 9.07 0.28
CA ILE A 218 9.77 8.53 -0.12
C ILE A 218 8.80 9.71 -0.27
N THR A 219 8.24 9.85 -1.46
CA THR A 219 7.17 10.81 -1.74
C THR A 219 5.83 10.11 -1.59
N VAL A 220 4.91 10.73 -0.85
CA VAL A 220 3.57 10.17 -0.61
C VAL A 220 2.52 11.12 -1.16
N TRP A 221 1.66 10.58 -2.01
CA TRP A 221 0.53 11.28 -2.62
C TRP A 221 -0.77 10.68 -2.10
N GLU A 222 -1.54 11.45 -1.34
CA GLU A 222 -2.86 11.04 -0.86
C GLU A 222 -3.92 11.51 -1.86
N ARG A 223 -4.81 10.61 -2.29
CA ARG A 223 -5.80 10.81 -3.35
C ARG A 223 -7.19 10.36 -2.89
N ASP A 224 -8.22 11.05 -3.36
CA ASP A 224 -9.61 10.58 -3.27
C ASP A 224 -9.86 9.50 -4.33
N ALA A 225 -10.46 8.39 -3.92
CA ALA A 225 -10.80 7.29 -4.80
C ALA A 225 -12.15 7.47 -5.52
N GLY A 226 -12.93 8.48 -5.18
CA GLY A 226 -14.26 8.72 -5.75
C GLY A 226 -14.28 8.69 -7.27
N PRO A 227 -13.42 9.44 -7.98
CA PRO A 227 -13.39 9.43 -9.44
C PRO A 227 -13.11 8.06 -10.05
N VAL A 228 -12.18 7.30 -9.48
CA VAL A 228 -11.83 5.94 -9.94
C VAL A 228 -12.98 4.97 -9.71
N LEU A 229 -13.61 5.02 -8.53
CA LEU A 229 -14.73 4.14 -8.17
C LEU A 229 -16.03 4.51 -8.89
N ALA A 230 -16.18 5.72 -9.43
CA ALA A 230 -17.36 6.13 -10.19
C ALA A 230 -17.33 5.70 -11.66
N THR A 231 -16.15 5.37 -12.21
CA THR A 231 -15.97 5.06 -13.64
C THR A 231 -16.07 3.56 -13.87
N GLU A 232 -17.13 3.12 -14.56
CA GLU A 232 -17.31 1.71 -14.92
C GLU A 232 -16.35 1.33 -16.07
N PRO A 233 -15.58 0.24 -15.95
CA PRO A 233 -14.68 -0.21 -17.00
C PRO A 233 -15.46 -0.62 -18.27
N GLY A 234 -15.04 -0.12 -19.42
CA GLY A 234 -15.69 -0.41 -20.72
C GLY A 234 -16.65 0.68 -21.19
N THR A 235 -16.97 1.69 -20.37
CA THR A 235 -17.60 2.92 -20.84
C THR A 235 -16.50 3.89 -21.25
N SER A 236 -16.08 3.83 -22.53
CA SER A 236 -15.00 4.63 -23.06
C SER A 236 -15.30 6.13 -22.95
N THR A 237 -14.62 6.78 -22.07
CA THR A 237 -14.11 8.13 -22.30
C THR A 237 -12.61 8.02 -22.05
N GLU A 238 -11.82 8.21 -23.08
CA GLU A 238 -10.38 8.40 -22.99
C GLU A 238 -10.12 9.48 -21.94
N ARG A 239 -9.74 9.06 -20.74
CA ARG A 239 -9.19 9.96 -19.75
C ARG A 239 -7.75 9.54 -19.60
N GLU A 240 -6.89 10.38 -20.11
CA GLU A 240 -5.48 10.43 -19.80
C GLU A 240 -5.34 10.30 -18.28
N PHE A 241 -4.88 9.14 -17.82
CA PHE A 241 -4.20 9.06 -16.55
C PHE A 241 -2.91 9.84 -16.76
N ASP A 242 -2.83 11.02 -16.17
CA ASP A 242 -1.63 11.83 -16.11
C ASP A 242 -0.44 10.92 -15.79
N HIS A 243 0.34 10.62 -16.80
CA HIS A 243 1.68 10.07 -16.69
C HIS A 243 2.63 11.19 -16.27
N ASP A 244 2.27 11.90 -15.22
CA ASP A 244 3.16 12.86 -14.62
C ASP A 244 4.20 12.13 -13.77
N ASP A 245 5.44 12.36 -14.19
CA ASP A 245 6.70 12.16 -13.52
C ASP A 245 7.48 10.86 -13.73
N ASP A 246 7.99 10.71 -14.95
CA ASP A 246 9.35 10.19 -15.10
C ASP A 246 10.12 10.88 -16.26
N ARG A 247 9.99 12.22 -16.36
CA ARG A 247 10.81 13.02 -17.27
C ARG A 247 11.45 14.21 -16.56
N THR A 248 12.43 13.92 -15.71
CA THR A 248 13.42 14.93 -15.37
C THR A 248 14.81 14.40 -15.66
N GLY A 249 15.44 14.97 -16.67
CA GLY A 249 16.88 14.97 -16.79
C GLY A 249 17.48 14.36 -18.05
N ARG A 250 17.24 14.96 -19.19
CA ARG A 250 18.29 15.14 -20.20
C ARG A 250 18.04 16.45 -20.95
N ALA A 251 18.59 17.51 -20.40
CA ALA A 251 18.83 18.74 -21.15
C ALA A 251 19.92 18.46 -22.18
N GLY A 252 19.63 18.93 -23.41
CA GLY A 252 20.37 18.63 -24.59
C GLY A 252 21.77 19.24 -24.69
N GLU A 253 22.55 18.59 -25.44
CA GLU A 253 23.59 19.23 -26.27
C GLU A 253 23.31 18.87 -27.72
N ARG A 254 23.11 19.89 -28.53
CA ARG A 254 23.14 19.79 -29.97
C ARG A 254 24.60 19.75 -30.44
N PRO A 255 25.03 18.83 -31.29
CA PRO A 255 26.22 19.04 -32.08
C PRO A 255 25.85 19.62 -33.44
N GLY A 256 26.55 20.71 -33.77
CA GLY A 256 26.56 21.35 -35.08
C GLY A 256 27.14 20.43 -36.16
N GLY A 257 26.72 20.71 -37.38
CA GLY A 257 27.06 19.95 -38.54
C GLY A 257 28.52 20.04 -38.97
N GLY A 258 28.93 19.02 -39.70
CA GLY A 258 30.23 18.92 -40.35
C GLY A 258 30.25 17.70 -41.25
N SER A 259 29.97 17.96 -42.52
CA SER A 259 30.15 17.01 -43.62
C SER A 259 31.63 16.65 -43.83
N ALA A 260 31.95 15.38 -44.00
CA ALA A 260 33.01 14.94 -44.94
C ALA A 260 32.96 13.44 -45.16
N ARG A 261 33.04 13.09 -46.44
CA ARG A 261 33.01 11.75 -47.05
C ARG A 261 34.38 11.05 -46.97
N PRO A 262 34.44 9.74 -47.19
CA PRO A 262 35.58 8.88 -46.82
C PRO A 262 36.68 8.75 -47.91
N PRO A 263 37.75 8.08 -47.61
CA PRO A 263 38.32 7.20 -48.63
C PRO A 263 38.54 5.74 -48.19
N ARG A 264 38.62 4.95 -49.24
CA ARG A 264 38.73 3.50 -49.34
C ARG A 264 40.12 2.95 -48.93
N ALA A 265 40.09 1.69 -48.48
CA ALA A 265 40.79 0.54 -49.00
C ALA A 265 42.20 0.16 -48.48
N ALA A 266 42.28 -1.15 -48.32
CA ALA A 266 43.44 -2.05 -48.41
C ALA A 266 44.26 -2.19 -47.11
N GLY A 267 44.52 -3.35 -46.59
CA GLY A 267 44.72 -4.66 -47.08
C GLY A 267 45.65 -5.43 -46.17
N ARG A 268 45.35 -6.70 -45.95
CA ARG A 268 46.28 -7.84 -45.74
C ARG A 268 47.23 -7.89 -44.54
N ALA A 269 47.04 -8.99 -43.86
CA ALA A 269 48.00 -10.05 -43.51
C ALA A 269 49.02 -9.78 -42.38
N ALA A 270 48.94 -10.48 -41.37
CA ALA A 270 49.67 -11.66 -40.90
C ALA A 270 48.97 -12.15 -39.59
#